data_1c0f9524ec373ad369851481f346db7f
#
_entry.id   1c0f9524ec373ad369851481f346db7f
#
_cell.length_a   1.000
_cell.length_b   1.000
_cell.length_c   1.000
_cell.angle_alpha   90.00
_cell.angle_beta   90.00
_cell.angle_gamma   90.00
#
_symmetry.space_group_name_H-M   'P 1'
#
loop_
_entity.id
_entity.type
_entity.pdbx_description
1 polymer ?
#
loop_
_entity_poly.entity_id
_entity_poly.type
_entity_poly.pdbx_seq_one_letter_code
_entity_poly.pdbx_strand_id
1 'polypeptide(L)'
;MMFCVVLFEFLMSPTYHRVPRKMPLGFSTKLNQGIGAIPDTVKNWVFNSFILLFYNQILGVEAFYISLVLAVAIVFDAVTDPLVASYSDNLQSRWGRRHPLMMIASLPLGIGIFAIFVPPPELSEMLLLGWLLTFVILTRGLMTLFFVPWAAIAAELSDDYNERTSVMSYRYAVGWTVGVSFPFFIYSFVMTGSAEYPVGQLNPAGYPMMALCAGLLLSFGAMTTTLLTMKEIPFLRQHKTKTGFGFRTTVRELLLALQNRQFALVFVIMILIGALAGVTANINIFMTTFFWGLDTEDLRWFVLSAMGAVLAFPLVALIQGKWDKKQILLICAYVSLFDGIALVLLRFADVLPDNGDPLLLVILVSAGVFAAGIAVVQGIISSSVLADILDDHELRTGMRQEGMFYAAISFSGKAVSSVGIVMGGLIITAIQFPTNMAPGEVPDGLIFKLGLVVGVVIPLLYLVPISLIHRYRITREVHAEIQRKLEERRLGLAGKD
;
A
#
# COMPACT_ATOMS: atom_id res chain seq x y z
N MET A 1 14.98 6.43 30.02
CA MET A 1 14.68 5.10 30.56
C MET A 1 13.69 5.16 31.73
N MET A 2 13.90 6.02 32.75
CA MET A 2 12.98 6.18 33.91
C MET A 2 11.56 6.64 33.51
N PHE A 3 11.42 7.54 32.50
CA PHE A 3 10.12 8.00 32.00
C PHE A 3 9.31 6.89 31.33
N CYS A 4 9.96 5.96 30.61
CA CYS A 4 9.30 4.80 30.02
C CYS A 4 8.83 3.80 31.08
N VAL A 5 9.57 3.61 32.16
CA VAL A 5 9.21 2.70 33.27
C VAL A 5 8.03 3.24 34.03
N VAL A 6 8.03 4.54 34.37
CA VAL A 6 6.92 5.21 35.06
C VAL A 6 5.66 5.25 34.21
N LEU A 7 5.81 5.47 32.86
CA LEU A 7 4.69 5.41 31.93
C LEU A 7 4.13 3.98 31.83
N PHE A 8 5.00 2.97 31.87
CA PHE A 8 4.63 1.56 31.80
C PHE A 8 3.88 1.09 33.08
N GLU A 9 4.36 1.45 34.28
CA GLU A 9 3.66 1.16 35.51
C GLU A 9 2.32 1.90 35.66
N PHE A 10 2.25 3.15 35.15
CA PHE A 10 1.01 3.93 35.13
C PHE A 10 -0.04 3.35 34.16
N LEU A 11 0.38 2.60 33.18
CA LEU A 11 -0.50 1.98 32.17
C LEU A 11 -1.06 0.61 32.60
N MET A 12 -0.44 -0.06 33.56
CA MET A 12 -0.80 -1.41 34.04
C MET A 12 -1.77 -1.36 35.24
N SER A 13 -3.07 -1.40 34.99
CA SER A 13 -4.12 -1.45 36.00
C SER A 13 -5.44 -2.06 35.44
N PRO A 14 -6.40 -2.53 36.25
CA PRO A 14 -7.18 -3.74 35.97
C PRO A 14 -8.20 -3.66 34.84
N THR A 15 -8.56 -4.85 34.36
CA THR A 15 -9.43 -5.23 33.25
C THR A 15 -10.79 -4.50 33.23
N TYR A 16 -11.08 -3.86 32.08
CA TYR A 16 -12.42 -3.42 31.71
C TYR A 16 -13.31 -4.62 31.36
N HIS A 17 -14.54 -4.65 31.87
CA HIS A 17 -15.56 -5.57 31.39
C HIS A 17 -16.22 -4.98 30.15
N ARG A 18 -16.38 -5.80 29.09
CA ARG A 18 -17.11 -5.39 27.88
C ARG A 18 -18.55 -5.05 28.20
N VAL A 19 -18.96 -3.86 27.79
CA VAL A 19 -20.37 -3.44 27.80
C VAL A 19 -20.98 -3.72 26.44
N PRO A 20 -22.11 -4.47 26.35
CA PRO A 20 -22.77 -4.69 25.05
C PRO A 20 -23.27 -3.35 24.50
N ARG A 21 -22.97 -3.09 23.23
CA ARG A 21 -23.44 -1.88 22.56
C ARG A 21 -24.94 -2.02 22.26
N LYS A 22 -25.73 -1.06 22.71
CA LYS A 22 -27.19 -1.03 22.50
C LYS A 22 -27.62 -0.21 21.28
N MET A 23 -26.74 0.65 20.77
CA MET A 23 -27.02 1.56 19.65
C MET A 23 -26.05 1.33 18.49
N PRO A 24 -26.48 1.57 17.24
CA PRO A 24 -25.59 1.53 16.07
C PRO A 24 -24.40 2.48 16.21
N LEU A 25 -23.31 2.20 15.46
CA LEU A 25 -22.12 3.06 15.39
C LEU A 25 -22.50 4.43 14.83
N GLY A 26 -22.26 5.49 15.63
CA GLY A 26 -22.46 6.87 15.19
C GLY A 26 -21.47 7.30 14.09
N PHE A 27 -21.84 8.32 13.33
CA PHE A 27 -21.00 8.95 12.31
C PHE A 27 -19.62 9.31 12.86
N SER A 28 -19.55 9.94 14.03
CA SER A 28 -18.30 10.35 14.67
C SER A 28 -17.35 9.18 14.89
N THR A 29 -17.83 8.02 15.36
CA THR A 29 -16.99 6.85 15.62
C THR A 29 -16.42 6.30 14.31
N LYS A 30 -17.22 6.23 13.24
CA LYS A 30 -16.80 5.78 11.91
C LYS A 30 -15.75 6.73 11.31
N LEU A 31 -15.99 8.03 11.40
CA LEU A 31 -15.05 9.05 10.91
C LEU A 31 -13.75 9.03 11.72
N ASN A 32 -13.83 8.95 13.06
CA ASN A 32 -12.65 8.87 13.92
C ASN A 32 -11.77 7.66 13.61
N GLN A 33 -12.39 6.53 13.29
CA GLN A 33 -11.67 5.35 12.81
C GLN A 33 -11.09 5.56 11.41
N GLY A 34 -11.81 6.30 10.55
CA GLY A 34 -11.34 6.66 9.20
C GLY A 34 -10.08 7.52 9.21
N ILE A 35 -9.99 8.50 10.14
CA ILE A 35 -8.83 9.41 10.29
C ILE A 35 -7.51 8.64 10.45
N GLY A 36 -7.55 7.45 11.07
CA GLY A 36 -6.37 6.60 11.20
C GLY A 36 -5.80 6.05 9.88
N ALA A 37 -6.46 6.26 8.74
CA ALA A 37 -5.90 5.96 7.43
C ALA A 37 -4.85 6.99 6.97
N ILE A 38 -4.87 8.20 7.53
CA ILE A 38 -3.96 9.31 7.16
C ILE A 38 -2.49 8.90 7.27
N PRO A 39 -2.00 8.35 8.42
CA PRO A 39 -0.59 8.02 8.57
C PRO A 39 -0.08 7.05 7.51
N ASP A 40 -0.83 5.98 7.23
CA ASP A 40 -0.41 4.99 6.23
C ASP A 40 -0.39 5.55 4.81
N THR A 41 -1.42 6.32 4.45
CA THR A 41 -1.53 6.95 3.13
C THR A 41 -0.38 7.93 2.87
N VAL A 42 -0.11 8.84 3.81
CA VAL A 42 0.95 9.85 3.67
C VAL A 42 2.33 9.20 3.66
N LYS A 43 2.60 8.26 4.60
CA LYS A 43 3.87 7.53 4.65
C LYS A 43 4.13 6.79 3.33
N ASN A 44 3.16 6.05 2.81
CA ASN A 44 3.34 5.28 1.59
C ASN A 44 3.64 6.19 0.39
N TRP A 45 2.95 7.32 0.27
CA TRP A 45 3.21 8.28 -0.80
C TRP A 45 4.62 8.88 -0.68
N VAL A 46 5.03 9.35 0.51
CA VAL A 46 6.35 9.95 0.73
C VAL A 46 7.46 8.92 0.47
N PHE A 47 7.31 7.68 0.94
CA PHE A 47 8.30 6.63 0.77
C PHE A 47 8.48 6.24 -0.70
N ASN A 48 7.37 6.06 -1.42
CA ASN A 48 7.42 5.61 -2.81
C ASN A 48 7.85 6.72 -3.78
N SER A 49 7.51 7.99 -3.49
CA SER A 49 7.80 9.08 -4.41
C SER A 49 9.17 9.73 -4.17
N PHE A 50 9.64 9.80 -2.92
CA PHE A 50 10.73 10.72 -2.62
C PHE A 50 11.99 10.09 -2.03
N ILE A 51 11.95 8.96 -1.33
CA ILE A 51 13.17 8.45 -0.67
C ILE A 51 14.25 8.13 -1.71
N LEU A 52 13.89 7.36 -2.74
CA LEU A 52 14.87 7.00 -3.78
C LEU A 52 15.35 8.23 -4.54
N LEU A 53 14.44 9.14 -4.91
CA LEU A 53 14.79 10.37 -5.62
C LEU A 53 15.71 11.28 -4.78
N PHE A 54 15.36 11.52 -3.52
CA PHE A 54 16.12 12.39 -2.62
C PHE A 54 17.54 11.88 -2.38
N TYR A 55 17.66 10.61 -1.95
CA TYR A 55 18.98 10.05 -1.64
C TYR A 55 19.85 9.86 -2.89
N ASN A 56 19.23 9.53 -4.05
CA ASN A 56 19.98 9.33 -5.28
C ASN A 56 20.28 10.64 -6.01
N GLN A 57 19.27 11.48 -6.28
CA GLN A 57 19.44 12.67 -7.13
C GLN A 57 19.91 13.91 -6.36
N ILE A 58 19.70 13.99 -5.05
CA ILE A 58 20.10 15.17 -4.25
C ILE A 58 21.33 14.87 -3.40
N LEU A 59 21.36 13.69 -2.75
CA LEU A 59 22.48 13.32 -1.89
C LEU A 59 23.56 12.49 -2.59
N GLY A 60 23.33 12.05 -3.85
CA GLY A 60 24.31 11.37 -4.68
C GLY A 60 24.59 9.90 -4.33
N VAL A 61 23.74 9.27 -3.50
CA VAL A 61 23.89 7.87 -3.08
C VAL A 61 23.44 6.93 -4.20
N GLU A 62 24.15 5.82 -4.38
CA GLU A 62 23.82 4.84 -5.40
C GLU A 62 22.44 4.18 -5.16
N ALA A 63 21.59 4.13 -6.20
CA ALA A 63 20.20 3.67 -6.12
C ALA A 63 20.05 2.24 -5.59
N PHE A 64 21.01 1.35 -5.90
CA PHE A 64 21.02 -0.02 -5.41
C PHE A 64 21.06 -0.09 -3.88
N TYR A 65 21.97 0.64 -3.23
CA TYR A 65 22.11 0.62 -1.76
C TYR A 65 20.88 1.22 -1.07
N ILE A 66 20.31 2.30 -1.62
CA ILE A 66 19.07 2.89 -1.11
C ILE A 66 17.94 1.84 -1.15
N SER A 67 17.79 1.18 -2.28
CA SER A 67 16.75 0.15 -2.47
C SER A 67 16.96 -1.06 -1.58
N LEU A 68 18.21 -1.44 -1.31
CA LEU A 68 18.54 -2.51 -0.35
C LEU A 68 18.11 -2.13 1.08
N VAL A 69 18.38 -0.89 1.51
CA VAL A 69 17.92 -0.36 2.81
C VAL A 69 16.39 -0.43 2.92
N LEU A 70 15.68 0.01 1.87
CA LEU A 70 14.22 -0.04 1.85
C LEU A 70 13.68 -1.47 1.91
N ALA A 71 14.33 -2.41 1.21
CA ALA A 71 13.94 -3.82 1.23
C ALA A 71 14.16 -4.45 2.61
N VAL A 72 15.30 -4.18 3.26
CA VAL A 72 15.56 -4.64 4.64
C VAL A 72 14.48 -4.14 5.58
N ALA A 73 14.06 -2.88 5.44
CA ALA A 73 13.03 -2.32 6.28
C ALA A 73 11.63 -2.95 6.04
N ILE A 74 11.32 -3.38 4.81
CA ILE A 74 10.05 -4.10 4.52
C ILE A 74 10.09 -5.53 5.10
N VAL A 75 11.25 -6.20 5.04
CA VAL A 75 11.43 -7.51 5.70
C VAL A 75 11.27 -7.37 7.21
N PHE A 76 11.78 -6.27 7.79
CA PHE A 76 11.56 -5.95 9.20
C PHE A 76 10.07 -5.83 9.54
N ASP A 77 9.25 -5.15 8.72
CA ASP A 77 7.79 -5.08 8.90
C ASP A 77 7.15 -6.47 8.89
N ALA A 78 7.54 -7.32 7.93
CA ALA A 78 6.98 -8.66 7.80
C ALA A 78 7.19 -9.52 9.06
N VAL A 79 8.28 -9.26 9.80
CA VAL A 79 8.58 -9.93 11.08
C VAL A 79 7.88 -9.24 12.26
N THR A 80 7.88 -7.92 12.27
CA THR A 80 7.37 -7.14 13.43
C THR A 80 5.85 -7.06 13.48
N ASP A 81 5.15 -7.03 12.35
CA ASP A 81 3.69 -6.95 12.32
C ASP A 81 3.01 -8.07 13.14
N PRO A 82 3.36 -9.36 12.95
CA PRO A 82 2.77 -10.43 13.73
C PRO A 82 3.16 -10.37 15.23
N LEU A 83 4.38 -9.95 15.52
CA LEU A 83 4.84 -9.80 16.92
C LEU A 83 4.04 -8.71 17.64
N VAL A 84 3.85 -7.57 16.99
CA VAL A 84 3.05 -6.45 17.53
C VAL A 84 1.57 -6.86 17.64
N ALA A 85 1.03 -7.59 16.67
CA ALA A 85 -0.33 -8.12 16.74
C ALA A 85 -0.53 -8.99 17.99
N SER A 86 0.36 -9.98 18.18
CA SER A 86 0.33 -10.87 19.34
C SER A 86 0.54 -10.12 20.67
N TYR A 87 1.48 -9.19 20.70
CA TYR A 87 1.73 -8.35 21.88
C TYR A 87 0.51 -7.49 22.24
N SER A 88 -0.07 -6.81 21.23
CA SER A 88 -1.26 -5.99 21.38
C SER A 88 -2.46 -6.78 21.85
N ASP A 89 -2.65 -8.02 21.38
CA ASP A 89 -3.75 -8.90 21.81
C ASP A 89 -3.66 -9.30 23.30
N ASN A 90 -2.44 -9.44 23.81
CA ASN A 90 -2.16 -9.87 25.18
C ASN A 90 -1.96 -8.71 26.16
N LEU A 91 -1.88 -7.47 25.67
CA LEU A 91 -1.65 -6.29 26.50
C LEU A 91 -2.88 -6.01 27.39
N GLN A 92 -2.64 -5.80 28.67
CA GLN A 92 -3.66 -5.41 29.65
C GLN A 92 -3.35 -4.02 30.17
N SER A 93 -4.24 -3.05 29.93
CA SER A 93 -4.04 -1.67 30.34
C SER A 93 -5.39 -1.01 30.59
N ARG A 94 -5.42 0.02 31.46
CA ARG A 94 -6.59 0.87 31.68
C ARG A 94 -7.08 1.60 30.42
N TRP A 95 -6.21 1.78 29.43
CA TRP A 95 -6.54 2.35 28.12
C TRP A 95 -6.87 1.27 27.09
N GLY A 96 -7.28 0.08 27.56
CA GLY A 96 -7.51 -1.06 26.69
C GLY A 96 -6.20 -1.66 26.17
N ARG A 97 -6.30 -2.64 25.31
CA ARG A 97 -5.14 -3.38 24.77
C ARG A 97 -4.51 -2.75 23.53
N ARG A 98 -5.24 -1.92 22.78
CA ARG A 98 -4.84 -1.35 21.49
C ARG A 98 -4.25 0.06 21.61
N HIS A 99 -4.94 0.94 22.36
CA HIS A 99 -4.63 2.37 22.42
C HIS A 99 -3.25 2.72 23.00
N PRO A 100 -2.66 2.00 23.98
CA PRO A 100 -1.32 2.34 24.46
C PRO A 100 -0.25 2.30 23.40
N LEU A 101 -0.27 1.28 22.51
CA LEU A 101 0.70 1.15 21.41
C LEU A 101 0.52 2.28 20.38
N MET A 102 -0.73 2.57 20.01
CA MET A 102 -1.06 3.67 19.10
C MET A 102 -0.59 5.01 19.67
N MET A 103 -0.79 5.25 20.98
CA MET A 103 -0.39 6.49 21.64
C MET A 103 1.12 6.68 21.63
N ILE A 104 1.89 5.65 21.97
CA ILE A 104 3.37 5.70 22.00
C ILE A 104 3.91 5.99 20.60
N ALA A 105 3.29 5.44 19.56
CA ALA A 105 3.74 5.62 18.18
C ALA A 105 3.40 7.00 17.60
N SER A 106 2.29 7.63 18.02
CA SER A 106 1.67 8.76 17.33
C SER A 106 2.61 9.96 17.13
N LEU A 107 3.32 10.41 18.15
CA LEU A 107 4.24 11.57 18.03
C LEU A 107 5.56 11.19 17.37
N PRO A 108 6.25 10.08 17.76
CA PRO A 108 7.53 9.74 17.16
C PRO A 108 7.48 9.42 15.67
N LEU A 109 6.30 9.01 15.14
CA LEU A 109 6.09 8.78 13.70
C LEU A 109 6.47 10.00 12.86
N GLY A 110 6.01 11.19 13.24
CA GLY A 110 6.34 12.41 12.51
C GLY A 110 7.81 12.79 12.60
N ILE A 111 8.44 12.55 13.76
CA ILE A 111 9.88 12.78 13.95
C ILE A 111 10.68 11.85 13.04
N GLY A 112 10.27 10.58 12.92
CA GLY A 112 10.93 9.61 12.06
C GLY A 112 10.90 10.01 10.58
N ILE A 113 9.75 10.45 10.07
CA ILE A 113 9.63 10.97 8.69
C ILE A 113 10.49 12.20 8.48
N PHE A 114 10.46 13.15 9.42
CA PHE A 114 11.27 14.37 9.31
C PHE A 114 12.76 14.05 9.26
N ALA A 115 13.25 13.17 10.13
CA ALA A 115 14.65 12.79 10.18
C ALA A 115 15.15 12.10 8.90
N ILE A 116 14.30 11.35 8.19
CA ILE A 116 14.66 10.72 6.90
C ILE A 116 15.10 11.78 5.88
N PHE A 117 14.42 12.92 5.80
CA PHE A 117 14.67 13.95 4.78
C PHE A 117 15.52 15.13 5.29
N VAL A 118 15.98 15.08 6.53
CA VAL A 118 16.86 16.09 7.12
C VAL A 118 18.04 15.39 7.78
N PRO A 119 18.88 14.66 7.00
CA PRO A 119 20.10 14.09 7.54
C PRO A 119 21.08 15.20 7.93
N PRO A 120 21.95 14.98 8.95
CA PRO A 120 23.02 15.91 9.26
C PRO A 120 23.89 16.19 8.04
N PRO A 121 24.37 17.44 7.88
CA PRO A 121 25.27 17.77 6.78
C PRO A 121 26.61 17.01 6.91
N GLU A 122 27.32 16.84 5.78
CA GLU A 122 28.66 16.28 5.71
C GLU A 122 28.83 14.80 6.13
N LEU A 123 27.74 14.02 6.13
CA LEU A 123 27.84 12.58 6.35
C LEU A 123 28.46 11.89 5.13
N SER A 124 29.38 10.95 5.37
CA SER A 124 29.85 10.04 4.31
C SER A 124 28.69 9.17 3.80
N GLU A 125 28.80 8.64 2.58
CA GLU A 125 27.76 7.80 1.97
C GLU A 125 27.36 6.63 2.87
N MET A 126 28.30 5.96 3.53
CA MET A 126 28.02 4.86 4.45
C MET A 126 27.24 5.33 5.69
N LEU A 127 27.52 6.51 6.22
CA LEU A 127 26.81 7.09 7.34
C LEU A 127 25.41 7.56 6.92
N LEU A 128 25.24 8.08 5.70
CA LEU A 128 23.93 8.42 5.12
C LEU A 128 23.05 7.17 4.99
N LEU A 129 23.58 6.05 4.50
CA LEU A 129 22.89 4.78 4.43
C LEU A 129 22.51 4.25 5.83
N GLY A 130 23.43 4.37 6.79
CA GLY A 130 23.16 4.03 8.20
C GLY A 130 22.07 4.91 8.82
N TRP A 131 22.08 6.21 8.52
CA TRP A 131 21.03 7.17 8.91
C TRP A 131 19.68 6.77 8.31
N LEU A 132 19.64 6.56 6.99
CA LEU A 132 18.43 6.13 6.29
C LEU A 132 17.88 4.84 6.87
N LEU A 133 18.72 3.81 7.04
CA LEU A 133 18.31 2.52 7.60
C LEU A 133 17.70 2.69 9.00
N THR A 134 18.36 3.46 9.86
CA THR A 134 17.91 3.69 11.23
C THR A 134 16.53 4.34 11.26
N PHE A 135 16.35 5.44 10.54
CA PHE A 135 15.08 6.17 10.60
C PHE A 135 13.96 5.53 9.78
N VAL A 136 14.28 4.79 8.71
CA VAL A 136 13.27 4.00 7.98
C VAL A 136 12.79 2.84 8.84
N ILE A 137 13.68 2.09 9.50
CA ILE A 137 13.29 1.01 10.44
C ILE A 137 12.50 1.57 11.62
N LEU A 138 12.93 2.68 12.20
CA LEU A 138 12.22 3.34 13.30
C LEU A 138 10.81 3.75 12.87
N THR A 139 10.68 4.45 11.74
CA THR A 139 9.38 4.91 11.23
C THR A 139 8.46 3.74 10.91
N ARG A 140 8.97 2.69 10.29
CA ARG A 140 8.18 1.48 9.98
C ARG A 140 7.77 0.74 11.25
N GLY A 141 8.66 0.55 12.21
CA GLY A 141 8.34 -0.07 13.49
C GLY A 141 7.28 0.71 14.28
N LEU A 142 7.39 2.05 14.31
CA LEU A 142 6.38 2.92 14.89
C LEU A 142 5.05 2.81 14.12
N MET A 143 5.11 2.73 12.79
CA MET A 143 3.92 2.53 11.97
C MET A 143 3.25 1.19 12.26
N THR A 144 4.00 0.10 12.44
CA THR A 144 3.48 -1.20 12.85
C THR A 144 2.80 -1.11 14.24
N LEU A 145 3.42 -0.42 15.21
CA LEU A 145 2.83 -0.19 16.55
C LEU A 145 1.53 0.61 16.50
N PHE A 146 1.35 1.47 15.49
CA PHE A 146 0.12 2.22 15.30
C PHE A 146 -0.90 1.44 14.45
N PHE A 147 -0.48 0.99 13.25
CA PHE A 147 -1.38 0.48 12.21
C PHE A 147 -2.04 -0.85 12.59
N VAL A 148 -1.27 -1.78 13.17
CA VAL A 148 -1.79 -3.12 13.51
C VAL A 148 -2.90 -3.05 14.56
N PRO A 149 -2.73 -2.34 15.71
CA PRO A 149 -3.81 -2.15 16.67
C PRO A 149 -5.00 -1.36 16.09
N TRP A 150 -4.74 -0.30 15.31
CA TRP A 150 -5.78 0.50 14.69
C TRP A 150 -6.63 -0.32 13.71
N ALA A 151 -6.00 -1.16 12.89
CA ALA A 151 -6.70 -2.02 11.96
C ALA A 151 -7.60 -3.04 12.68
N ALA A 152 -7.11 -3.59 13.80
CA ALA A 152 -7.86 -4.53 14.62
C ALA A 152 -9.08 -3.90 15.31
N ILE A 153 -9.00 -2.64 15.77
CA ILE A 153 -10.14 -1.92 16.35
C ILE A 153 -11.33 -1.92 15.40
N ALA A 154 -11.13 -1.70 14.09
CA ALA A 154 -12.21 -1.65 13.11
C ALA A 154 -13.08 -2.93 13.09
N ALA A 155 -12.44 -4.10 13.25
CA ALA A 155 -13.15 -5.38 13.31
C ALA A 155 -13.84 -5.63 14.67
N GLU A 156 -13.39 -4.94 15.73
CA GLU A 156 -13.91 -5.09 17.10
C GLU A 156 -15.05 -4.11 17.43
N LEU A 157 -15.22 -3.02 16.64
CA LEU A 157 -16.19 -1.97 16.89
C LEU A 157 -17.64 -2.45 16.82
N SER A 158 -17.98 -3.38 15.92
CA SER A 158 -19.32 -3.92 15.76
C SER A 158 -19.30 -5.39 15.41
N ASP A 159 -20.38 -6.11 15.80
CA ASP A 159 -20.66 -7.47 15.38
C ASP A 159 -21.53 -7.50 14.10
N ASP A 160 -22.16 -6.37 13.75
CA ASP A 160 -22.99 -6.25 12.56
C ASP A 160 -22.15 -6.12 11.29
N TYR A 161 -22.51 -6.91 10.27
CA TYR A 161 -21.80 -6.95 8.99
C TYR A 161 -21.83 -5.59 8.24
N ASN A 162 -23.01 -4.94 8.22
CA ASN A 162 -23.19 -3.69 7.50
C ASN A 162 -22.42 -2.54 8.17
N GLU A 163 -22.38 -2.54 9.51
CA GLU A 163 -21.61 -1.56 10.26
C GLU A 163 -20.12 -1.71 10.02
N ARG A 164 -19.57 -2.94 10.00
CA ARG A 164 -18.16 -3.19 9.65
C ARG A 164 -17.83 -2.69 8.26
N THR A 165 -18.69 -2.98 7.28
CA THR A 165 -18.54 -2.49 5.91
C THR A 165 -18.57 -0.96 5.88
N SER A 166 -19.47 -0.34 6.64
CA SER A 166 -19.54 1.12 6.77
C SER A 166 -18.23 1.69 7.37
N VAL A 167 -17.68 1.11 8.43
CA VAL A 167 -16.39 1.56 9.02
C VAL A 167 -15.26 1.48 7.98
N MET A 168 -15.17 0.39 7.22
CA MET A 168 -14.18 0.26 6.15
C MET A 168 -14.36 1.31 5.07
N SER A 169 -15.60 1.64 4.69
CA SER A 169 -15.89 2.69 3.70
C SER A 169 -15.36 4.06 4.14
N TYR A 170 -15.51 4.42 5.42
CA TYR A 170 -14.94 5.66 5.96
C TYR A 170 -13.41 5.66 5.94
N ARG A 171 -12.77 4.53 6.24
CA ARG A 171 -11.29 4.39 6.15
C ARG A 171 -10.80 4.62 4.72
N TYR A 172 -11.45 3.99 3.76
CA TYR A 172 -11.12 4.18 2.35
C TYR A 172 -11.39 5.61 1.88
N ALA A 173 -12.53 6.20 2.26
CA ALA A 173 -12.87 7.57 1.88
C ALA A 173 -11.84 8.58 2.40
N VAL A 174 -11.44 8.49 3.69
CA VAL A 174 -10.39 9.37 4.24
C VAL A 174 -9.04 9.09 3.58
N GLY A 175 -8.65 7.82 3.43
CA GLY A 175 -7.40 7.44 2.77
C GLY A 175 -7.31 8.00 1.34
N TRP A 176 -8.35 7.83 0.54
CA TRP A 176 -8.41 8.38 -0.83
C TRP A 176 -8.39 9.92 -0.85
N THR A 177 -9.16 10.56 0.03
CA THR A 177 -9.18 12.03 0.10
C THR A 177 -7.79 12.57 0.40
N VAL A 178 -7.09 12.00 1.39
CA VAL A 178 -5.73 12.41 1.75
C VAL A 178 -4.72 12.00 0.67
N GLY A 179 -4.86 10.82 0.09
CA GLY A 179 -4.00 10.33 -1.00
C GLY A 179 -4.03 11.20 -2.25
N VAL A 180 -5.07 12.00 -2.42
CA VAL A 180 -5.22 12.96 -3.52
C VAL A 180 -4.85 14.38 -3.08
N SER A 181 -5.37 14.84 -1.94
CA SER A 181 -5.20 16.22 -1.50
C SER A 181 -3.79 16.52 -0.99
N PHE A 182 -3.14 15.57 -0.33
CA PHE A 182 -1.80 15.79 0.21
C PHE A 182 -0.73 15.93 -0.88
N PRO A 183 -0.63 15.03 -1.89
CA PRO A 183 0.25 15.25 -3.05
C PRO A 183 -0.02 16.56 -3.76
N PHE A 184 -1.29 16.89 -4.01
CA PHE A 184 -1.66 18.16 -4.63
C PHE A 184 -1.13 19.36 -3.84
N PHE A 185 -1.31 19.35 -2.51
CA PHE A 185 -0.81 20.41 -1.63
C PHE A 185 0.71 20.50 -1.69
N ILE A 186 1.42 19.38 -1.58
CA ILE A 186 2.89 19.38 -1.58
C ILE A 186 3.44 19.90 -2.91
N TYR A 187 2.93 19.44 -4.03
CA TYR A 187 3.40 19.88 -5.35
C TYR A 187 3.01 21.33 -5.67
N SER A 188 1.88 21.82 -5.16
CA SER A 188 1.42 23.19 -5.46
C SER A 188 2.07 24.25 -4.58
N PHE A 189 2.45 23.94 -3.34
CA PHE A 189 2.79 24.97 -2.35
C PHE A 189 4.14 24.72 -1.64
N VAL A 190 4.67 23.51 -1.67
CA VAL A 190 5.87 23.15 -0.89
C VAL A 190 7.07 22.86 -1.78
N MET A 191 6.90 21.99 -2.76
CA MET A 191 7.99 21.61 -3.68
C MET A 191 7.92 22.46 -4.95
N THR A 192 8.16 23.75 -4.80
CA THR A 192 8.13 24.70 -5.93
C THR A 192 9.51 24.82 -6.57
N GLY A 193 9.53 25.03 -7.88
CA GLY A 193 10.76 25.34 -8.62
C GLY A 193 11.38 26.68 -8.16
N SER A 194 12.66 26.82 -8.36
CA SER A 194 13.43 28.05 -8.15
C SER A 194 14.28 28.36 -9.38
N ALA A 195 14.92 29.54 -9.40
CA ALA A 195 15.82 29.91 -10.51
C ALA A 195 17.01 28.95 -10.65
N GLU A 196 17.49 28.37 -9.54
CA GLU A 196 18.58 27.42 -9.51
C GLU A 196 18.09 25.99 -9.78
N TYR A 197 16.89 25.63 -9.30
CA TYR A 197 16.25 24.33 -9.47
C TYR A 197 14.88 24.50 -10.12
N PRO A 198 14.79 24.59 -11.46
CA PRO A 198 13.50 24.78 -12.14
C PRO A 198 12.49 23.66 -11.87
N VAL A 199 12.99 22.43 -11.70
CA VAL A 199 12.16 21.25 -11.40
C VAL A 199 12.03 21.10 -9.89
N GLY A 200 10.86 21.42 -9.34
CA GLY A 200 10.65 21.56 -7.91
C GLY A 200 10.93 20.29 -7.09
N GLN A 201 10.68 19.09 -7.64
CA GLN A 201 11.01 17.82 -6.96
C GLN A 201 12.51 17.56 -6.86
N LEU A 202 13.35 18.29 -7.60
CA LEU A 202 14.82 18.27 -7.49
C LEU A 202 15.37 19.43 -6.65
N ASN A 203 14.51 20.30 -6.14
CA ASN A 203 14.91 21.38 -5.26
C ASN A 203 15.16 20.88 -3.82
N PRO A 204 16.40 20.86 -3.32
CA PRO A 204 16.70 20.37 -1.97
C PRO A 204 15.95 21.12 -0.86
N ALA A 205 15.69 22.42 -1.05
CA ALA A 205 15.06 23.27 -0.06
C ALA A 205 13.58 22.89 0.23
N GLY A 206 12.92 22.19 -0.70
CA GLY A 206 11.54 21.73 -0.53
C GLY A 206 11.38 20.55 0.45
N TYR A 207 12.43 19.72 0.60
CA TYR A 207 12.35 18.46 1.36
C TYR A 207 12.13 18.64 2.86
N PRO A 208 12.82 19.55 3.57
CA PRO A 208 12.55 19.77 5.00
C PRO A 208 11.11 20.18 5.28
N MET A 209 10.55 21.09 4.45
CA MET A 209 9.17 21.54 4.62
C MET A 209 8.17 20.43 4.27
N MET A 210 8.39 19.66 3.20
CA MET A 210 7.59 18.50 2.85
C MET A 210 7.59 17.48 3.98
N ALA A 211 8.76 17.16 4.53
CA ALA A 211 8.90 16.21 5.64
C ALA A 211 8.23 16.71 6.92
N LEU A 212 8.28 18.02 7.20
CA LEU A 212 7.57 18.64 8.31
C LEU A 212 6.04 18.52 8.14
N CYS A 213 5.52 18.89 6.96
CA CYS A 213 4.09 18.76 6.66
C CYS A 213 3.62 17.31 6.76
N ALA A 214 4.38 16.36 6.17
CA ALA A 214 4.10 14.95 6.24
C ALA A 214 4.12 14.46 7.69
N GLY A 215 5.18 14.77 8.44
CA GLY A 215 5.36 14.36 9.83
C GLY A 215 4.27 14.90 10.76
N LEU A 216 3.89 16.16 10.61
CA LEU A 216 2.79 16.76 11.38
C LEU A 216 1.46 16.08 11.04
N LEU A 217 1.18 15.82 9.77
CA LEU A 217 -0.08 15.19 9.35
C LEU A 217 -0.15 13.73 9.80
N LEU A 218 0.97 12.98 9.74
CA LEU A 218 1.05 11.63 10.30
C LEU A 218 0.76 11.63 11.80
N SER A 219 1.50 12.45 12.56
CA SER A 219 1.34 12.54 14.02
C SER A 219 -0.06 13.00 14.41
N PHE A 220 -0.60 14.01 13.72
CA PHE A 220 -1.95 14.51 13.96
C PHE A 220 -3.01 13.44 13.67
N GLY A 221 -2.93 12.75 12.53
CA GLY A 221 -3.87 11.69 12.18
C GLY A 221 -3.82 10.51 13.15
N ALA A 222 -2.62 10.08 13.52
CA ALA A 222 -2.42 9.00 14.48
C ALA A 222 -2.92 9.37 15.90
N MET A 223 -2.58 10.56 16.38
CA MET A 223 -2.99 11.04 17.71
C MET A 223 -4.50 11.25 17.77
N THR A 224 -5.08 11.89 16.74
CA THR A 224 -6.51 12.20 16.68
C THR A 224 -7.35 10.92 16.72
N THR A 225 -7.04 9.95 15.83
CA THR A 225 -7.79 8.68 15.83
C THR A 225 -7.62 7.95 17.16
N THR A 226 -6.40 7.94 17.75
CA THR A 226 -6.13 7.28 19.02
C THR A 226 -6.97 7.88 20.13
N LEU A 227 -6.95 9.20 20.31
CA LEU A 227 -7.69 9.89 21.37
C LEU A 227 -9.20 9.78 21.18
N LEU A 228 -9.70 10.01 19.95
CA LEU A 228 -11.13 10.04 19.69
C LEU A 228 -11.78 8.65 19.70
N THR A 229 -10.99 7.57 19.50
CA THR A 229 -11.49 6.19 19.63
C THR A 229 -11.37 5.61 21.03
N MET A 230 -10.71 6.30 21.98
CA MET A 230 -10.64 5.87 23.39
C MET A 230 -12.03 5.69 24.04
N LYS A 231 -13.01 6.49 23.66
CA LYS A 231 -14.40 6.36 24.12
C LYS A 231 -15.04 5.00 23.79
N GLU A 232 -14.48 4.30 22.82
CA GLU A 232 -14.96 2.99 22.37
C GLU A 232 -14.39 1.83 23.18
N ILE A 233 -13.36 2.06 24.02
CA ILE A 233 -12.68 1.01 24.80
C ILE A 233 -13.64 0.10 25.58
N PRO A 234 -14.69 0.61 26.27
CA PRO A 234 -15.62 -0.24 27.02
C PRO A 234 -16.42 -1.20 26.15
N PHE A 235 -16.54 -0.92 24.84
CA PHE A 235 -17.32 -1.71 23.88
C PHE A 235 -16.48 -2.71 23.09
N LEU A 236 -15.13 -2.59 23.11
CA LEU A 236 -14.25 -3.46 22.36
C LEU A 236 -14.21 -4.88 22.95
N ARG A 237 -13.99 -5.86 22.08
CA ARG A 237 -13.90 -7.28 22.49
C ARG A 237 -12.67 -7.52 23.37
N GLN A 238 -12.86 -8.27 24.45
CA GLN A 238 -11.77 -8.80 25.24
C GLN A 238 -11.56 -10.28 24.91
N HIS A 239 -10.36 -10.66 24.51
CA HIS A 239 -10.03 -12.08 24.35
C HIS A 239 -9.53 -12.63 25.69
N LYS A 240 -10.15 -13.72 26.15
CA LYS A 240 -9.75 -14.43 27.38
C LYS A 240 -8.62 -15.45 27.14
N THR A 241 -8.33 -15.79 25.90
CA THR A 241 -7.33 -16.81 25.53
C THR A 241 -6.06 -16.13 25.00
N LYS A 242 -4.93 -16.47 25.62
CA LYS A 242 -3.60 -16.11 25.09
C LYS A 242 -3.39 -16.81 23.75
N THR A 243 -3.46 -16.04 22.66
CA THR A 243 -3.11 -16.55 21.33
C THR A 243 -1.60 -16.44 21.17
N GLY A 244 -0.89 -17.57 21.22
CA GLY A 244 0.52 -17.61 20.88
C GLY A 244 0.69 -17.47 19.36
N PHE A 245 1.36 -16.41 18.90
CA PHE A 245 1.84 -16.33 17.51
C PHE A 245 3.10 -17.17 17.37
N GLY A 246 3.11 -18.06 16.38
CA GLY A 246 4.31 -18.79 16.00
C GLY A 246 4.58 -18.56 14.50
N PHE A 247 5.71 -17.96 14.15
CA PHE A 247 6.18 -17.87 12.76
C PHE A 247 6.09 -19.24 12.05
N ARG A 248 6.46 -20.30 12.76
CA ARG A 248 6.34 -21.68 12.29
C ARG A 248 4.89 -22.08 11.99
N THR A 249 3.93 -21.59 12.78
CA THR A 249 2.50 -21.87 12.58
C THR A 249 2.02 -21.17 11.32
N THR A 250 2.36 -19.89 11.12
CA THR A 250 2.00 -19.11 9.92
C THR A 250 2.58 -19.74 8.65
N VAL A 251 3.85 -20.13 8.67
CA VAL A 251 4.48 -20.82 7.53
C VAL A 251 3.81 -22.15 7.25
N ARG A 252 3.48 -22.94 8.28
CA ARG A 252 2.75 -24.19 8.13
C ARG A 252 1.35 -23.98 7.53
N GLU A 253 0.64 -22.99 8.01
CA GLU A 253 -0.69 -22.64 7.49
C GLU A 253 -0.62 -22.18 6.03
N LEU A 254 0.40 -21.38 5.67
CA LEU A 254 0.66 -21.00 4.28
C LEU A 254 0.89 -22.22 3.39
N LEU A 255 1.75 -23.17 3.83
CA LEU A 255 2.03 -24.39 3.08
C LEU A 255 0.78 -25.27 2.92
N LEU A 256 -0.09 -25.32 3.93
CA LEU A 256 -1.38 -26.00 3.84
C LEU A 256 -2.33 -25.31 2.84
N ALA A 257 -2.40 -23.99 2.85
CA ALA A 257 -3.20 -23.23 1.89
C ALA A 257 -2.74 -23.47 0.45
N LEU A 258 -1.43 -23.54 0.22
CA LEU A 258 -0.83 -23.80 -1.10
C LEU A 258 -1.13 -25.18 -1.66
N GLN A 259 -1.63 -26.10 -0.86
CA GLN A 259 -2.13 -27.41 -1.35
C GLN A 259 -3.39 -27.26 -2.22
N ASN A 260 -4.18 -26.17 -2.02
CA ASN A 260 -5.25 -25.83 -2.95
C ASN A 260 -4.67 -25.27 -4.24
N ARG A 261 -4.81 -26.01 -5.34
CA ARG A 261 -4.22 -25.65 -6.65
C ARG A 261 -4.70 -24.30 -7.19
N GLN A 262 -5.97 -23.93 -6.94
CA GLN A 262 -6.51 -22.65 -7.40
C GLN A 262 -5.97 -21.49 -6.53
N PHE A 263 -5.86 -21.72 -5.22
CA PHE A 263 -5.20 -20.76 -4.34
C PHE A 263 -3.72 -20.57 -4.71
N ALA A 264 -2.98 -21.67 -4.88
CA ALA A 264 -1.56 -21.59 -5.27
C ALA A 264 -1.36 -20.82 -6.59
N LEU A 265 -2.25 -21.03 -7.57
CA LEU A 265 -2.21 -20.30 -8.83
C LEU A 265 -2.42 -18.80 -8.63
N VAL A 266 -3.48 -18.39 -7.90
CA VAL A 266 -3.78 -16.97 -7.65
C VAL A 266 -2.71 -16.35 -6.76
N PHE A 267 -2.19 -17.09 -5.78
CA PHE A 267 -1.09 -16.67 -4.94
C PHE A 267 0.18 -16.36 -5.75
N VAL A 268 0.57 -17.22 -6.70
CA VAL A 268 1.71 -16.96 -7.60
C VAL A 268 1.44 -15.74 -8.49
N ILE A 269 0.22 -15.60 -9.02
CA ILE A 269 -0.17 -14.40 -9.80
C ILE A 269 0.01 -13.13 -8.96
N MET A 270 -0.50 -13.12 -7.73
CA MET A 270 -0.38 -11.98 -6.81
C MET A 270 1.08 -11.65 -6.46
N ILE A 271 1.91 -12.68 -6.25
CA ILE A 271 3.36 -12.53 -6.05
C ILE A 271 4.01 -11.83 -7.25
N LEU A 272 3.77 -12.31 -8.46
CA LEU A 272 4.38 -11.75 -9.66
C LEU A 272 3.93 -10.30 -9.89
N ILE A 273 2.64 -10.02 -9.74
CA ILE A 273 2.09 -8.66 -9.84
C ILE A 273 2.68 -7.76 -8.77
N GLY A 274 2.77 -8.24 -7.52
CA GLY A 274 3.34 -7.48 -6.39
C GLY A 274 4.82 -7.15 -6.59
N ALA A 275 5.61 -8.09 -7.15
CA ALA A 275 7.02 -7.85 -7.48
C ALA A 275 7.15 -6.75 -8.55
N LEU A 276 6.42 -6.87 -9.65
CA LEU A 276 6.45 -5.90 -10.75
C LEU A 276 5.95 -4.52 -10.29
N ALA A 277 4.88 -4.47 -9.47
CA ALA A 277 4.40 -3.24 -8.87
C ALA A 277 5.44 -2.60 -7.92
N GLY A 278 6.18 -3.41 -7.17
CA GLY A 278 7.29 -2.94 -6.32
C GLY A 278 8.42 -2.32 -7.13
N VAL A 279 8.76 -2.89 -8.30
CA VAL A 279 9.73 -2.31 -9.23
C VAL A 279 9.27 -0.95 -9.71
N THR A 280 8.04 -0.85 -10.22
CA THR A 280 7.53 0.38 -10.82
C THR A 280 7.29 1.49 -9.79
N ALA A 281 6.91 1.17 -8.56
CA ALA A 281 6.55 2.15 -7.54
C ALA A 281 7.67 3.17 -7.25
N ASN A 282 8.92 2.73 -7.17
CA ASN A 282 10.05 3.61 -6.87
C ASN A 282 10.68 4.26 -8.12
N ILE A 283 10.54 3.63 -9.29
CA ILE A 283 11.12 4.15 -10.54
C ILE A 283 10.17 5.15 -11.21
N ASN A 284 8.88 5.11 -10.88
CA ASN A 284 7.88 5.94 -11.54
C ASN A 284 8.21 7.44 -11.47
N ILE A 285 8.79 7.92 -10.37
CA ILE A 285 9.19 9.32 -10.23
C ILE A 285 10.32 9.67 -11.20
N PHE A 286 11.22 8.73 -11.52
CA PHE A 286 12.26 8.94 -12.53
C PHE A 286 11.65 9.04 -13.94
N MET A 287 10.66 8.20 -14.24
CA MET A 287 9.92 8.29 -15.53
C MET A 287 9.21 9.63 -15.66
N THR A 288 8.51 10.08 -14.65
CA THR A 288 7.77 11.36 -14.71
C THR A 288 8.71 12.55 -14.81
N THR A 289 9.82 12.56 -14.07
CA THR A 289 10.76 13.69 -14.00
C THR A 289 11.70 13.73 -15.22
N PHE A 290 12.30 12.60 -15.60
CA PHE A 290 13.38 12.60 -16.61
C PHE A 290 12.90 12.17 -18.00
N PHE A 291 11.99 11.22 -18.12
CA PHE A 291 11.50 10.75 -19.42
C PHE A 291 10.38 11.66 -19.96
N TRP A 292 9.39 11.99 -19.13
CA TRP A 292 8.27 12.85 -19.49
C TRP A 292 8.55 14.33 -19.25
N GLY A 293 9.65 14.68 -18.55
CA GLY A 293 10.03 16.05 -18.27
C GLY A 293 9.01 16.84 -17.43
N LEU A 294 8.22 16.15 -16.58
CA LEU A 294 7.19 16.79 -15.78
C LEU A 294 7.80 17.42 -14.53
N ASP A 295 7.43 18.65 -14.26
CA ASP A 295 7.76 19.35 -13.02
C ASP A 295 6.65 19.18 -11.95
N THR A 296 6.80 19.84 -10.81
CA THR A 296 5.80 19.80 -9.74
C THR A 296 4.50 20.50 -10.10
N GLU A 297 4.54 21.50 -11.00
CA GLU A 297 3.34 22.17 -11.48
C GLU A 297 2.50 21.25 -12.36
N ASP A 298 3.15 20.36 -13.11
CA ASP A 298 2.51 19.32 -13.90
C ASP A 298 2.00 18.18 -13.03
N LEU A 299 2.85 17.69 -12.10
CA LEU A 299 2.52 16.56 -11.23
C LEU A 299 1.29 16.81 -10.33
N ARG A 300 1.00 18.05 -9.98
CA ARG A 300 -0.22 18.40 -9.21
C ARG A 300 -1.51 18.01 -9.94
N TRP A 301 -1.53 18.03 -11.28
CA TRP A 301 -2.73 17.70 -12.07
C TRP A 301 -3.08 16.23 -12.09
N PHE A 302 -2.14 15.34 -11.69
CA PHE A 302 -2.44 13.92 -11.51
C PHE A 302 -3.45 13.65 -10.37
N VAL A 303 -3.79 14.64 -9.57
CA VAL A 303 -4.96 14.62 -8.67
C VAL A 303 -6.23 14.21 -9.41
N LEU A 304 -6.35 14.57 -10.68
CA LEU A 304 -7.50 14.24 -11.52
C LEU A 304 -7.62 12.73 -11.79
N SER A 305 -6.56 11.93 -11.60
CA SER A 305 -6.62 10.46 -11.71
C SER A 305 -7.61 9.84 -10.72
N ALA A 306 -7.90 10.51 -9.61
CA ALA A 306 -8.96 10.10 -8.69
C ALA A 306 -10.35 10.01 -9.33
N MET A 307 -10.61 10.78 -10.40
CA MET A 307 -11.87 10.69 -11.16
C MET A 307 -12.04 9.32 -11.79
N GLY A 308 -10.95 8.72 -12.30
CA GLY A 308 -10.97 7.37 -12.84
C GLY A 308 -11.38 6.35 -11.78
N ALA A 309 -10.85 6.47 -10.57
CA ALA A 309 -11.23 5.61 -9.45
C ALA A 309 -12.71 5.75 -9.10
N VAL A 310 -13.24 6.97 -9.05
CA VAL A 310 -14.68 7.23 -8.77
C VAL A 310 -15.58 6.62 -9.87
N LEU A 311 -15.20 6.79 -11.13
CA LEU A 311 -15.94 6.25 -12.28
C LEU A 311 -15.89 4.71 -12.36
N ALA A 312 -14.88 4.09 -11.76
CA ALA A 312 -14.74 2.63 -11.73
C ALA A 312 -15.87 1.94 -10.94
N PHE A 313 -16.39 2.55 -9.86
CA PHE A 313 -17.43 1.91 -9.04
C PHE A 313 -18.73 1.62 -9.82
N PRO A 314 -19.36 2.60 -10.50
CA PRO A 314 -20.54 2.30 -11.32
C PRO A 314 -20.19 1.38 -12.49
N LEU A 315 -18.99 1.49 -13.07
CA LEU A 315 -18.56 0.61 -14.15
C LEU A 315 -18.52 -0.86 -13.70
N VAL A 316 -17.96 -1.17 -12.53
CA VAL A 316 -17.94 -2.52 -11.97
C VAL A 316 -19.38 -3.05 -11.81
N ALA A 317 -20.30 -2.24 -11.27
CA ALA A 317 -21.69 -2.65 -11.11
C ALA A 317 -22.37 -3.01 -12.44
N LEU A 318 -22.02 -2.30 -13.52
CA LEU A 318 -22.56 -2.54 -14.87
C LEU A 318 -21.99 -3.79 -15.53
N ILE A 319 -20.69 -4.07 -15.36
CA ILE A 319 -19.99 -5.14 -16.09
C ILE A 319 -20.03 -6.49 -15.37
N GLN A 320 -20.00 -6.51 -14.02
CA GLN A 320 -19.98 -7.74 -13.23
C GLN A 320 -21.20 -8.64 -13.43
N GLY A 321 -22.34 -8.06 -13.85
CA GLY A 321 -23.56 -8.80 -14.19
C GLY A 321 -23.49 -9.54 -15.53
N LYS A 322 -22.67 -9.06 -16.48
CA LYS A 322 -22.63 -9.52 -17.86
C LYS A 322 -21.45 -10.41 -18.18
N TRP A 323 -20.29 -10.15 -17.54
CA TRP A 323 -19.03 -10.84 -17.83
C TRP A 323 -18.53 -11.64 -16.62
N ASP A 324 -17.80 -12.72 -16.91
CA ASP A 324 -17.11 -13.49 -15.87
C ASP A 324 -15.96 -12.67 -15.25
N LYS A 325 -15.73 -12.85 -13.95
CA LYS A 325 -14.62 -12.24 -13.22
C LYS A 325 -13.27 -12.47 -13.92
N LYS A 326 -13.04 -13.68 -14.44
CA LYS A 326 -11.86 -14.03 -15.23
C LYS A 326 -11.74 -13.16 -16.47
N GLN A 327 -12.83 -12.98 -17.23
CA GLN A 327 -12.82 -12.15 -18.44
C GLN A 327 -12.53 -10.69 -18.10
N ILE A 328 -13.16 -10.15 -17.06
CA ILE A 328 -12.91 -8.77 -16.59
C ILE A 328 -11.43 -8.59 -16.21
N LEU A 329 -10.85 -9.52 -15.43
CA LEU A 329 -9.44 -9.46 -15.06
C LEU A 329 -8.51 -9.49 -16.26
N LEU A 330 -8.77 -10.36 -17.22
CA LEU A 330 -7.95 -10.45 -18.45
C LEU A 330 -8.05 -9.19 -19.30
N ILE A 331 -9.26 -8.67 -19.52
CA ILE A 331 -9.46 -7.43 -20.27
C ILE A 331 -8.73 -6.29 -19.59
N CYS A 332 -8.94 -6.08 -18.28
CA CYS A 332 -8.25 -5.04 -17.54
C CYS A 332 -6.73 -5.20 -17.61
N ALA A 333 -6.21 -6.43 -17.49
CA ALA A 333 -4.78 -6.70 -17.52
C ALA A 333 -4.16 -6.39 -18.91
N TYR A 334 -4.81 -6.80 -19.99
CA TYR A 334 -4.35 -6.48 -21.35
C TYR A 334 -4.47 -4.99 -21.66
N VAL A 335 -5.54 -4.33 -21.21
CA VAL A 335 -5.72 -2.88 -21.40
C VAL A 335 -4.67 -2.09 -20.64
N SER A 336 -4.39 -2.47 -19.36
CA SER A 336 -3.31 -1.84 -18.58
C SER A 336 -1.93 -2.04 -19.24
N LEU A 337 -1.68 -3.24 -19.76
CA LEU A 337 -0.45 -3.54 -20.49
C LEU A 337 -0.29 -2.66 -21.74
N PHE A 338 -1.36 -2.55 -22.53
CA PHE A 338 -1.37 -1.74 -23.73
C PHE A 338 -1.18 -0.25 -23.41
N ASP A 339 -1.93 0.28 -22.44
CA ASP A 339 -1.86 1.68 -22.00
C ASP A 339 -0.44 2.05 -21.55
N GLY A 340 0.19 1.19 -20.72
CA GLY A 340 1.56 1.43 -20.23
C GLY A 340 2.62 1.43 -21.33
N ILE A 341 2.49 0.58 -22.35
CA ILE A 341 3.46 0.47 -23.45
C ILE A 341 3.20 1.50 -24.53
N ALA A 342 1.93 1.75 -24.87
CA ALA A 342 1.56 2.57 -26.03
C ALA A 342 2.12 3.98 -25.94
N LEU A 343 2.01 4.65 -24.79
CA LEU A 343 2.52 6.01 -24.62
C LEU A 343 4.04 6.10 -24.84
N VAL A 344 4.80 5.13 -24.33
CA VAL A 344 6.26 5.12 -24.50
C VAL A 344 6.65 4.83 -25.95
N LEU A 345 5.96 3.90 -26.61
CA LEU A 345 6.21 3.62 -28.04
C LEU A 345 5.82 4.81 -28.92
N LEU A 346 4.71 5.50 -28.65
CA LEU A 346 4.33 6.71 -29.37
C LEU A 346 5.36 7.83 -29.15
N ARG A 347 5.98 7.92 -27.97
CA ARG A 347 7.08 8.86 -27.71
C ARG A 347 8.32 8.51 -28.52
N PHE A 348 8.69 7.23 -28.59
CA PHE A 348 9.84 6.77 -29.41
C PHE A 348 9.61 6.94 -30.91
N ALA A 349 8.35 6.97 -31.35
CA ALA A 349 7.96 7.20 -32.75
C ALA A 349 7.79 8.69 -33.06
N ASP A 350 8.12 9.61 -32.16
CA ASP A 350 7.96 11.07 -32.28
C ASP A 350 6.53 11.51 -32.66
N VAL A 351 5.51 10.75 -32.22
CA VAL A 351 4.08 11.06 -32.45
C VAL A 351 3.52 11.97 -31.36
N LEU A 352 4.06 11.88 -30.14
CA LEU A 352 3.63 12.71 -29.02
C LEU A 352 4.28 14.09 -29.05
N PRO A 353 3.59 15.13 -28.52
CA PRO A 353 4.17 16.45 -28.36
C PRO A 353 5.44 16.42 -27.50
N ASP A 354 6.31 17.43 -27.68
CA ASP A 354 7.54 17.56 -26.91
C ASP A 354 7.30 17.79 -25.41
N ASN A 355 8.34 17.49 -24.60
CA ASN A 355 8.29 17.76 -23.17
C ASN A 355 8.07 19.27 -22.92
N GLY A 356 7.15 19.59 -21.99
CA GLY A 356 6.74 20.96 -21.72
C GLY A 356 5.54 21.46 -22.53
N ASP A 357 5.08 20.68 -23.55
CA ASP A 357 3.85 21.01 -24.26
C ASP A 357 2.61 20.70 -23.37
N PRO A 358 1.69 21.66 -23.16
CA PRO A 358 0.46 21.42 -22.40
C PRO A 358 -0.39 20.26 -22.92
N LEU A 359 -0.35 19.95 -24.22
CA LEU A 359 -1.09 18.85 -24.80
C LEU A 359 -0.53 17.51 -24.30
N LEU A 360 0.79 17.38 -24.13
CA LEU A 360 1.41 16.19 -23.55
C LEU A 360 0.89 15.95 -22.13
N LEU A 361 0.83 16.99 -21.30
CA LEU A 361 0.29 16.89 -19.95
C LEU A 361 -1.17 16.39 -19.94
N VAL A 362 -2.02 16.94 -20.83
CA VAL A 362 -3.42 16.49 -20.95
C VAL A 362 -3.49 15.00 -21.34
N ILE A 363 -2.66 14.54 -22.25
CA ILE A 363 -2.59 13.12 -22.66
C ILE A 363 -2.18 12.25 -21.46
N LEU A 364 -1.10 12.61 -20.73
CA LEU A 364 -0.59 11.84 -19.60
C LEU A 364 -1.57 11.80 -18.43
N VAL A 365 -2.20 12.94 -18.10
CA VAL A 365 -3.22 13.00 -17.04
C VAL A 365 -4.44 12.16 -17.44
N SER A 366 -4.88 12.21 -18.69
CA SER A 366 -6.01 11.41 -19.19
C SER A 366 -5.71 9.91 -19.11
N ALA A 367 -4.51 9.49 -19.49
CA ALA A 367 -4.03 8.12 -19.30
C ALA A 367 -3.98 7.73 -17.82
N GLY A 368 -3.53 8.63 -16.94
CA GLY A 368 -3.54 8.43 -15.50
C GLY A 368 -4.95 8.24 -14.93
N VAL A 369 -5.95 8.99 -15.41
CA VAL A 369 -7.38 8.80 -15.07
C VAL A 369 -7.85 7.42 -15.49
N PHE A 370 -7.53 7.01 -16.70
CA PHE A 370 -7.90 5.71 -17.25
C PHE A 370 -7.23 4.56 -16.49
N ALA A 371 -5.92 4.63 -16.26
CA ALA A 371 -5.15 3.63 -15.51
C ALA A 371 -5.67 3.47 -14.07
N ALA A 372 -5.98 4.57 -13.38
CA ALA A 372 -6.55 4.54 -12.02
C ALA A 372 -7.91 3.85 -12.00
N GLY A 373 -8.77 4.11 -12.99
CA GLY A 373 -10.06 3.43 -13.14
C GLY A 373 -9.90 1.92 -13.30
N ILE A 374 -9.01 1.48 -14.20
CA ILE A 374 -8.74 0.05 -14.42
C ILE A 374 -8.16 -0.60 -13.15
N ALA A 375 -7.24 0.06 -12.45
CA ALA A 375 -6.64 -0.47 -11.23
C ALA A 375 -7.70 -0.74 -10.14
N VAL A 376 -8.68 0.17 -9.98
CA VAL A 376 -9.80 -0.03 -9.05
C VAL A 376 -10.68 -1.20 -9.46
N VAL A 377 -11.03 -1.32 -10.74
CA VAL A 377 -11.80 -2.48 -11.26
C VAL A 377 -11.05 -3.78 -10.96
N GLN A 378 -9.76 -3.85 -11.28
CA GLN A 378 -8.91 -5.03 -11.00
C GLN A 378 -8.87 -5.37 -9.51
N GLY A 379 -8.74 -4.37 -8.63
CA GLY A 379 -8.70 -4.56 -7.18
C GLY A 379 -10.01 -5.17 -6.64
N ILE A 380 -11.16 -4.64 -7.07
CA ILE A 380 -12.48 -5.14 -6.67
C ILE A 380 -12.68 -6.58 -7.15
N ILE A 381 -12.42 -6.85 -8.41
CA ILE A 381 -12.62 -8.19 -8.99
C ILE A 381 -11.63 -9.20 -8.41
N SER A 382 -10.36 -8.84 -8.19
CA SER A 382 -9.37 -9.71 -7.54
C SER A 382 -9.78 -10.11 -6.12
N SER A 383 -10.32 -9.16 -5.34
CA SER A 383 -10.84 -9.44 -4.00
C SER A 383 -12.03 -10.40 -4.05
N SER A 384 -12.89 -10.27 -5.07
CA SER A 384 -14.02 -11.16 -5.29
C SER A 384 -13.58 -12.56 -5.73
N VAL A 385 -12.56 -12.69 -6.57
CA VAL A 385 -11.95 -13.98 -6.96
C VAL A 385 -11.36 -14.71 -5.75
N LEU A 386 -10.74 -13.97 -4.82
CA LEU A 386 -10.23 -14.57 -3.59
C LEU A 386 -11.36 -15.17 -2.73
N ALA A 387 -12.51 -14.48 -2.65
CA ALA A 387 -13.69 -15.02 -1.94
C ALA A 387 -14.20 -16.32 -2.58
N ASP A 388 -14.24 -16.40 -3.92
CA ASP A 388 -14.65 -17.62 -4.63
C ASP A 388 -13.70 -18.81 -4.35
N ILE A 389 -12.40 -18.55 -4.19
CA ILE A 389 -11.42 -19.57 -3.83
C ILE A 389 -11.60 -20.05 -2.40
N LEU A 390 -11.98 -19.15 -1.49
CA LEU A 390 -12.30 -19.51 -0.10
C LEU A 390 -13.52 -20.43 -0.03
N ASP A 391 -14.54 -20.18 -0.86
CA ASP A 391 -15.71 -21.05 -0.96
C ASP A 391 -15.36 -22.43 -1.54
N ASP A 392 -14.51 -22.51 -2.58
CA ASP A 392 -13.97 -23.79 -3.11
C ASP A 392 -13.16 -24.54 -2.05
N HIS A 393 -12.37 -23.82 -1.26
CA HIS A 393 -11.60 -24.43 -0.17
C HIS A 393 -12.52 -24.98 0.94
N GLU A 394 -13.56 -24.22 1.34
CA GLU A 394 -14.55 -24.66 2.33
C GLU A 394 -15.28 -25.90 1.83
N LEU A 395 -15.64 -25.96 0.55
CA LEU A 395 -16.29 -27.13 -0.03
C LEU A 395 -15.42 -28.38 0.05
N ARG A 396 -14.13 -28.26 -0.24
CA ARG A 396 -13.17 -29.39 -0.26
C ARG A 396 -12.74 -29.86 1.13
N THR A 397 -12.53 -28.92 2.07
CA THR A 397 -11.93 -29.23 3.38
C THR A 397 -12.94 -29.23 4.52
N GLY A 398 -14.11 -28.65 4.31
CA GLY A 398 -15.11 -28.44 5.36
C GLY A 398 -14.77 -27.31 6.33
N MET A 399 -13.68 -26.59 6.12
CA MET A 399 -13.21 -25.54 7.01
C MET A 399 -13.11 -24.20 6.26
N ARG A 400 -13.70 -23.15 6.83
CA ARG A 400 -13.60 -21.78 6.32
C ARG A 400 -12.43 -21.08 6.97
N GLN A 401 -11.29 -21.03 6.28
CA GLN A 401 -10.01 -20.56 6.80
C GLN A 401 -9.61 -19.18 6.23
N GLU A 402 -10.54 -18.21 6.23
CA GLU A 402 -10.32 -16.86 5.66
C GLU A 402 -9.05 -16.20 6.21
N GLY A 403 -8.87 -16.23 7.54
CA GLY A 403 -7.72 -15.61 8.19
C GLY A 403 -6.37 -16.13 7.70
N MET A 404 -6.28 -17.43 7.44
CA MET A 404 -5.07 -18.06 6.91
C MET A 404 -4.73 -17.54 5.49
N PHE A 405 -5.72 -17.48 4.60
CA PHE A 405 -5.53 -17.03 3.22
C PHE A 405 -5.13 -15.54 3.16
N TYR A 406 -5.83 -14.67 3.92
CA TYR A 406 -5.48 -13.26 3.97
C TYR A 406 -4.10 -13.00 4.62
N ALA A 407 -3.74 -13.74 5.67
CA ALA A 407 -2.42 -13.66 6.29
C ALA A 407 -1.31 -14.08 5.31
N ALA A 408 -1.54 -15.17 4.56
CA ALA A 408 -0.61 -15.65 3.54
C ALA A 408 -0.36 -14.61 2.45
N ILE A 409 -1.42 -13.98 1.93
CA ILE A 409 -1.34 -12.94 0.90
C ILE A 409 -0.63 -11.69 1.44
N SER A 410 -1.00 -11.24 2.64
CA SER A 410 -0.40 -10.04 3.26
C SER A 410 1.10 -10.21 3.50
N PHE A 411 1.50 -11.34 4.09
CA PHE A 411 2.92 -11.65 4.35
C PHE A 411 3.72 -11.75 3.04
N SER A 412 3.20 -12.50 2.07
CA SER A 412 3.87 -12.68 0.79
C SER A 412 3.93 -11.40 -0.02
N GLY A 413 2.87 -10.59 0.02
CA GLY A 413 2.83 -9.30 -0.67
C GLY A 413 3.96 -8.37 -0.19
N LYS A 414 4.21 -8.30 1.12
CA LYS A 414 5.31 -7.51 1.68
C LYS A 414 6.68 -8.06 1.29
N ALA A 415 6.91 -9.37 1.47
CA ALA A 415 8.17 -10.00 1.13
C ALA A 415 8.54 -9.83 -0.35
N VAL A 416 7.55 -9.95 -1.23
CA VAL A 416 7.75 -9.83 -2.68
C VAL A 416 7.90 -8.38 -3.13
N SER A 417 7.18 -7.44 -2.51
CA SER A 417 7.36 -6.01 -2.76
C SER A 417 8.79 -5.56 -2.44
N SER A 418 9.43 -6.13 -1.38
CA SER A 418 10.82 -5.81 -1.07
C SER A 418 11.79 -6.25 -2.17
N VAL A 419 11.57 -7.41 -2.77
CA VAL A 419 12.34 -7.86 -3.95
C VAL A 419 12.14 -6.90 -5.12
N GLY A 420 10.91 -6.49 -5.39
CA GLY A 420 10.61 -5.51 -6.44
C GLY A 420 11.35 -4.19 -6.26
N ILE A 421 11.41 -3.68 -5.03
CA ILE A 421 12.14 -2.44 -4.71
C ILE A 421 13.64 -2.57 -4.99
N VAL A 422 14.27 -3.67 -4.58
CA VAL A 422 15.69 -3.93 -4.89
C VAL A 422 15.93 -4.00 -6.40
N MET A 423 15.05 -4.69 -7.12
CA MET A 423 15.12 -4.76 -8.58
C MET A 423 15.00 -3.36 -9.23
N GLY A 424 14.14 -2.49 -8.68
CA GLY A 424 14.02 -1.11 -9.11
C GLY A 424 15.35 -0.34 -9.01
N GLY A 425 16.00 -0.41 -7.84
CA GLY A 425 17.33 0.20 -7.65
C GLY A 425 18.40 -0.41 -8.55
N LEU A 426 18.41 -1.75 -8.70
CA LEU A 426 19.31 -2.43 -9.62
C LEU A 426 19.14 -1.96 -11.07
N ILE A 427 17.92 -1.70 -11.51
CA ILE A 427 17.66 -1.20 -12.87
C ILE A 427 18.27 0.18 -13.05
N ILE A 428 18.05 1.10 -12.14
CA ILE A 428 18.63 2.46 -12.19
C ILE A 428 20.16 2.39 -12.23
N THR A 429 20.77 1.55 -11.37
CA THR A 429 22.21 1.33 -11.38
C THR A 429 22.70 0.66 -12.67
N ALA A 430 22.00 -0.38 -13.17
CA ALA A 430 22.40 -1.13 -14.37
C ALA A 430 22.34 -0.29 -15.67
N ILE A 431 21.39 0.65 -15.77
CA ILE A 431 21.35 1.60 -16.88
C ILE A 431 22.38 2.72 -16.71
N GLN A 432 23.10 2.74 -15.58
CA GLN A 432 24.06 3.78 -15.21
C GLN A 432 23.42 5.18 -15.20
N PHE A 433 22.22 5.27 -14.61
CA PHE A 433 21.52 6.55 -14.53
C PHE A 433 22.29 7.52 -13.63
N PRO A 434 22.61 8.73 -14.11
CA PRO A 434 23.45 9.66 -13.37
C PRO A 434 22.78 10.17 -12.10
N THR A 435 23.58 10.53 -11.11
CA THR A 435 23.17 11.24 -9.91
C THR A 435 23.38 12.75 -10.07
N ASN A 436 22.64 13.56 -9.33
CA ASN A 436 22.82 15.03 -9.27
C ASN A 436 22.76 15.75 -10.64
N MET A 437 21.93 15.25 -11.57
CA MET A 437 21.74 15.88 -12.89
C MET A 437 20.33 16.45 -13.06
N ALA A 438 20.25 17.60 -13.72
CA ALA A 438 18.95 18.15 -14.13
C ALA A 438 18.35 17.34 -15.32
N PRO A 439 17.01 17.31 -15.49
CA PRO A 439 16.38 16.54 -16.57
C PRO A 439 16.90 16.85 -17.96
N GLY A 440 17.22 18.11 -18.28
CA GLY A 440 17.77 18.52 -19.56
C GLY A 440 19.25 18.21 -19.78
N GLU A 441 19.96 17.74 -18.76
CA GLU A 441 21.42 17.45 -18.81
C GLU A 441 21.69 15.95 -18.95
N VAL A 442 20.67 15.09 -18.73
CA VAL A 442 20.82 13.64 -18.86
C VAL A 442 20.93 13.26 -20.34
N PRO A 443 21.96 12.48 -20.74
CA PRO A 443 22.12 12.06 -22.12
C PRO A 443 20.89 11.31 -22.68
N ASP A 444 20.47 11.65 -23.90
CA ASP A 444 19.28 11.07 -24.56
C ASP A 444 19.30 9.54 -24.59
N GLY A 445 20.48 8.94 -24.77
CA GLY A 445 20.63 7.48 -24.74
C GLY A 445 20.29 6.84 -23.39
N LEU A 446 20.43 7.55 -22.26
CA LEU A 446 20.04 7.07 -20.96
C LEU A 446 18.53 7.27 -20.71
N ILE A 447 17.98 8.39 -21.19
CA ILE A 447 16.52 8.62 -21.18
C ILE A 447 15.82 7.55 -22.02
N PHE A 448 16.35 7.23 -23.20
CA PHE A 448 15.84 6.14 -24.03
C PHE A 448 15.90 4.78 -23.31
N LYS A 449 17.03 4.45 -22.66
CA LYS A 449 17.15 3.19 -21.89
C LYS A 449 16.15 3.16 -20.73
N LEU A 450 15.97 4.27 -20.02
CA LEU A 450 14.97 4.37 -18.93
C LEU A 450 13.57 4.09 -19.47
N GLY A 451 13.16 4.78 -20.55
CA GLY A 451 11.86 4.59 -21.20
C GLY A 451 11.67 3.15 -21.70
N LEU A 452 12.70 2.57 -22.34
CA LEU A 452 12.65 1.21 -22.86
C LEU A 452 12.48 0.18 -21.74
N VAL A 453 13.30 0.27 -20.68
CA VAL A 453 13.26 -0.72 -19.60
C VAL A 453 11.98 -0.56 -18.78
N VAL A 454 11.66 0.65 -18.35
CA VAL A 454 10.54 0.90 -17.43
C VAL A 454 9.20 0.93 -18.16
N GLY A 455 9.16 1.50 -19.36
CA GLY A 455 7.92 1.69 -20.14
C GLY A 455 7.59 0.57 -21.11
N VAL A 456 8.55 -0.33 -21.43
CA VAL A 456 8.29 -1.44 -22.36
C VAL A 456 8.63 -2.80 -21.75
N VAL A 457 9.88 -3.00 -21.27
CA VAL A 457 10.33 -4.32 -20.79
C VAL A 457 9.58 -4.75 -19.55
N ILE A 458 9.48 -3.89 -18.52
CA ILE A 458 8.76 -4.22 -17.28
C ILE A 458 7.28 -4.49 -17.54
N PRO A 459 6.53 -3.65 -18.26
CA PRO A 459 5.16 -3.98 -18.65
C PRO A 459 5.02 -5.31 -19.39
N LEU A 460 5.93 -5.64 -20.31
CA LEU A 460 5.89 -6.95 -20.99
C LEU A 460 6.03 -8.14 -20.04
N LEU A 461 6.73 -8.00 -18.92
CA LEU A 461 6.81 -9.06 -17.91
C LEU A 461 5.45 -9.37 -17.27
N TYR A 462 4.47 -8.44 -17.31
CA TYR A 462 3.10 -8.73 -16.87
C TYR A 462 2.39 -9.77 -17.74
N LEU A 463 2.89 -10.08 -18.95
CA LEU A 463 2.38 -11.20 -19.74
C LEU A 463 2.50 -12.54 -18.99
N VAL A 464 3.48 -12.70 -18.08
CA VAL A 464 3.64 -13.92 -17.30
C VAL A 464 2.46 -14.13 -16.35
N PRO A 465 2.14 -13.21 -15.41
CA PRO A 465 0.95 -13.37 -14.58
C PRO A 465 -0.35 -13.38 -15.39
N ILE A 466 -0.46 -12.62 -16.48
CA ILE A 466 -1.63 -12.66 -17.39
C ILE A 466 -1.83 -14.07 -17.97
N SER A 467 -0.76 -14.72 -18.42
CA SER A 467 -0.82 -16.09 -18.95
C SER A 467 -1.30 -17.09 -17.88
N LEU A 468 -0.98 -16.85 -16.62
CA LEU A 468 -1.45 -17.68 -15.51
C LEU A 468 -2.93 -17.44 -15.20
N ILE A 469 -3.46 -16.22 -15.38
CA ILE A 469 -4.91 -15.95 -15.21
C ILE A 469 -5.74 -16.82 -16.16
N HIS A 470 -5.24 -17.14 -17.36
CA HIS A 470 -5.93 -18.05 -18.26
C HIS A 470 -6.16 -19.47 -17.69
N ARG A 471 -5.31 -19.91 -16.74
CA ARG A 471 -5.43 -21.21 -16.07
C ARG A 471 -6.41 -21.21 -14.90
N TYR A 472 -6.93 -20.05 -14.49
CA TYR A 472 -7.96 -19.94 -13.45
C TYR A 472 -9.28 -20.55 -13.97
N ARG A 473 -9.90 -21.44 -13.15
CA ARG A 473 -11.00 -22.30 -13.59
C ARG A 473 -12.34 -22.02 -12.91
N ILE A 474 -12.38 -21.20 -11.87
CA ILE A 474 -13.64 -20.92 -11.18
C ILE A 474 -14.39 -19.84 -11.98
N THR A 475 -15.23 -20.32 -12.94
CA THR A 475 -16.18 -19.49 -13.69
C THR A 475 -17.42 -19.21 -12.84
N ARG A 476 -18.32 -18.35 -13.32
CA ARG A 476 -19.60 -18.07 -12.67
C ARG A 476 -20.41 -19.34 -12.43
N GLU A 477 -20.44 -20.24 -13.42
CA GLU A 477 -21.19 -21.50 -13.34
C GLU A 477 -20.59 -22.43 -12.30
N VAL A 478 -19.25 -22.58 -12.31
CA VAL A 478 -18.53 -23.39 -11.31
C VAL A 478 -18.74 -22.84 -9.91
N HIS A 479 -18.68 -21.52 -9.73
CA HIS A 479 -18.91 -20.89 -8.42
C HIS A 479 -20.38 -21.08 -7.96
N ALA A 480 -21.35 -20.96 -8.86
CA ALA A 480 -22.75 -21.22 -8.51
C ALA A 480 -22.97 -22.68 -8.05
N GLU A 481 -22.29 -23.65 -8.67
CA GLU A 481 -22.32 -25.04 -8.24
C GLU A 481 -21.65 -25.24 -6.87
N ILE A 482 -20.50 -24.57 -6.63
CA ILE A 482 -19.83 -24.58 -5.31
C ILE A 482 -20.78 -24.07 -4.22
N GLN A 483 -21.43 -22.92 -4.45
CA GLN A 483 -22.39 -22.35 -3.51
C GLN A 483 -23.57 -23.28 -3.23
N ARG A 484 -24.16 -23.88 -4.26
CA ARG A 484 -25.25 -24.85 -4.12
C ARG A 484 -24.83 -26.03 -3.23
N LYS A 485 -23.65 -26.62 -3.48
CA LYS A 485 -23.15 -27.75 -2.68
C LYS A 485 -22.84 -27.37 -1.23
N LEU A 486 -22.35 -26.16 -1.00
CA LEU A 486 -22.15 -25.62 0.36
C LEU A 486 -23.48 -25.43 1.09
N GLU A 487 -24.50 -24.93 0.41
CA GLU A 487 -25.84 -24.75 0.98
C GLU A 487 -26.50 -26.10 1.30
N GLU A 488 -26.47 -27.08 0.40
CA GLU A 488 -26.92 -28.45 0.62
C GLU A 488 -26.25 -29.07 1.84
N ARG A 489 -24.94 -28.88 2.00
CA ARG A 489 -24.20 -29.35 3.17
C ARG A 489 -24.61 -28.66 4.46
N ARG A 490 -24.84 -27.33 4.44
CA ARG A 490 -25.34 -26.56 5.60
C ARG A 490 -26.76 -26.96 6.03
N LEU A 491 -27.59 -27.34 5.08
CA LEU A 491 -28.95 -27.80 5.33
C LEU A 491 -29.02 -29.30 5.73
N GLY A 492 -27.90 -30.00 5.83
CA GLY A 492 -27.83 -31.41 6.17
C GLY A 492 -28.39 -32.33 5.06
N LEU A 493 -28.49 -31.85 3.82
CA LEU A 493 -28.99 -32.60 2.66
C LEU A 493 -27.86 -33.35 1.94
N ALA A 494 -26.60 -33.05 2.22
CA ALA A 494 -25.46 -33.73 1.67
C ALA A 494 -25.24 -35.08 2.33
N GLY A 495 -25.72 -36.16 1.71
CA GLY A 495 -25.56 -37.56 2.20
C GLY A 495 -26.72 -38.47 1.89
N LYS A 496 -27.58 -38.11 0.93
CA LYS A 496 -28.70 -38.97 0.49
C LYS A 496 -28.57 -39.44 -0.97
N ASP A 497 -27.35 -39.40 -1.54
CA ASP A 497 -27.08 -40.03 -2.86
C ASP A 497 -26.01 -41.11 -2.71
#